data_f7ab1350d5fdf4653fa20f00d6eeac4f
#
_entry.id   f7ab1350d5fdf4653fa20f00d6eeac4f
#
_cell.length_a   1.000
_cell.length_b   1.000
_cell.length_c   1.000
_cell.angle_alpha   90.00
_cell.angle_beta   90.00
_cell.angle_gamma   90.00
#
_symmetry.space_group_name_H-M   'P 1'
#
loop_
_entity.id
_entity.type
_entity.pdbx_description
1 polymer ?
#
loop_
_entity_poly.entity_id
_entity_poly.type
_entity_poly.pdbx_seq_one_letter_code
_entity_poly.pdbx_strand_id
1 'polypeptide(L)'
;MKPGKFTHAIAVLLASIASLFAHGAASKAEPAKTKFSKNSEKTRDDRVLDVSSLAFTPGQLASERLQPGQPYPWKSNIVTTIFWIGEKPSGSNPVPNRTSSWDKQWTKNYGGMDDPDPAHRSNYMPVNFTPKLNPFYCALPYNDKAREGHRPEAPRVVPWFREAYQGPAVSTCKSRWVAIRKGNRTAYAQWEDAGPFRTDHWQYVFGNDRPKPNLNQGAGLDVSPAVRDYLGLKPTDVTDWRFVDFKEVPRGPWSAHGENNTFVINDRQKGKALVERLGTIAH
;
A
#
# COMPACT_ATOMS: atom_id res chain seq x y z
N MET A 1 -37.61 -27.42 47.56
CA MET A 1 -37.34 -26.06 48.08
C MET A 1 -37.17 -25.08 46.93
N LYS A 2 -38.02 -24.03 46.95
CA LYS A 2 -38.18 -23.07 45.79
C LYS A 2 -37.07 -22.07 45.71
N PRO A 3 -36.86 -21.47 44.49
CA PRO A 3 -35.78 -20.54 44.19
C PRO A 3 -36.09 -19.10 44.60
N GLY A 4 -35.08 -18.35 44.99
CA GLY A 4 -35.13 -16.91 45.28
C GLY A 4 -34.83 -16.05 44.04
N LYS A 5 -35.79 -15.19 43.71
CA LYS A 5 -35.63 -14.11 42.70
C LYS A 5 -34.97 -12.91 43.35
N PHE A 6 -33.97 -12.34 42.72
CA PHE A 6 -33.54 -10.96 42.97
C PHE A 6 -33.55 -10.15 41.65
N THR A 7 -34.55 -9.31 41.56
CA THR A 7 -34.70 -8.22 40.63
C THR A 7 -33.97 -7.00 41.17
N HIS A 8 -33.07 -6.39 40.41
CA HIS A 8 -32.62 -5.02 40.67
C HIS A 8 -32.81 -4.19 39.40
N ALA A 9 -33.73 -3.23 39.54
CA ALA A 9 -33.98 -2.16 38.61
C ALA A 9 -32.85 -1.11 38.71
N ILE A 10 -32.33 -0.65 37.58
CA ILE A 10 -31.47 0.52 37.52
C ILE A 10 -32.19 1.59 36.70
N ALA A 11 -32.41 2.72 37.36
CA ALA A 11 -33.13 3.87 36.90
C ALA A 11 -32.36 4.63 35.79
N VAL A 12 -33.13 5.06 34.80
CA VAL A 12 -32.69 5.99 33.75
C VAL A 12 -32.70 7.42 34.32
N LEU A 13 -31.58 8.11 34.24
CA LEU A 13 -31.47 9.55 34.52
C LEU A 13 -31.32 10.31 33.22
N LEU A 14 -32.42 10.93 32.75
CA LEU A 14 -32.47 11.92 31.69
C LEU A 14 -32.13 13.30 32.28
N ALA A 15 -31.08 13.92 31.82
CA ALA A 15 -30.82 15.33 32.10
C ALA A 15 -30.99 16.13 30.78
N SER A 16 -32.10 16.88 30.73
CA SER A 16 -32.39 17.90 29.75
C SER A 16 -31.61 19.16 30.07
N ILE A 17 -30.92 19.75 29.08
CA ILE A 17 -30.42 21.12 29.16
C ILE A 17 -31.07 21.93 28.04
N ALA A 18 -31.86 22.90 28.48
CA ALA A 18 -32.61 23.82 27.65
C ALA A 18 -31.75 24.94 27.08
N SER A 19 -32.17 25.36 25.91
CA SER A 19 -31.70 26.50 25.12
C SER A 19 -31.75 27.83 25.87
N LEU A 20 -30.73 28.65 25.67
CA LEU A 20 -30.82 30.08 25.90
C LEU A 20 -30.55 30.81 24.57
N PHE A 21 -31.60 31.44 24.01
CA PHE A 21 -31.52 32.39 22.92
C PHE A 21 -31.11 33.75 23.48
N ALA A 22 -30.07 34.37 22.93
CA ALA A 22 -29.81 35.78 23.10
C ALA A 22 -29.84 36.46 21.72
N HIS A 23 -30.78 37.40 21.58
CA HIS A 23 -30.93 38.28 20.44
C HIS A 23 -29.85 39.36 20.48
N GLY A 24 -29.10 39.54 19.40
CA GLY A 24 -28.20 40.66 19.17
C GLY A 24 -28.51 41.31 17.81
N ALA A 25 -28.86 42.58 17.85
CA ALA A 25 -29.38 43.37 16.79
C ALA A 25 -28.47 43.56 15.57
N ALA A 26 -29.08 43.60 14.41
CA ALA A 26 -28.47 43.92 13.12
C ALA A 26 -28.18 45.44 13.04
N SER A 27 -26.96 45.81 12.74
CA SER A 27 -26.59 47.15 12.29
C SER A 27 -26.35 47.12 10.78
N LYS A 28 -27.18 47.87 10.05
CA LYS A 28 -27.02 48.16 8.63
C LYS A 28 -25.88 49.18 8.44
N ALA A 29 -24.89 48.83 7.64
CA ALA A 29 -23.96 49.81 7.08
C ALA A 29 -24.14 49.82 5.56
N GLU A 30 -24.42 51.01 5.02
CA GLU A 30 -24.52 51.28 3.59
C GLU A 30 -23.17 51.22 2.86
N PRO A 31 -23.17 50.88 1.54
CA PRO A 31 -21.91 50.81 0.79
C PRO A 31 -21.50 52.21 0.29
N ALA A 32 -20.30 52.61 0.62
CA ALA A 32 -19.68 53.80 0.08
C ALA A 32 -19.34 53.64 -1.41
N LYS A 33 -19.87 54.55 -2.22
CA LYS A 33 -19.54 54.71 -3.65
C LYS A 33 -18.14 55.29 -3.79
N THR A 34 -17.18 54.53 -4.24
CA THR A 34 -15.86 55.04 -4.66
C THR A 34 -15.86 55.12 -6.19
N LYS A 35 -15.60 56.33 -6.68
CA LYS A 35 -15.53 56.68 -8.11
C LYS A 35 -14.38 55.98 -8.79
N PHE A 36 -14.68 55.33 -9.93
CA PHE A 36 -13.71 54.90 -10.90
C PHE A 36 -13.03 56.09 -11.56
N SER A 37 -11.72 56.21 -11.38
CA SER A 37 -10.86 57.00 -12.24
C SER A 37 -10.26 56.08 -13.30
N LYS A 38 -10.58 56.33 -14.56
CA LYS A 38 -9.91 55.78 -15.73
C LYS A 38 -8.57 56.51 -15.91
N ASN A 39 -7.49 55.77 -15.81
CA ASN A 39 -6.29 56.01 -16.63
C ASN A 39 -5.52 54.72 -16.72
N SER A 40 -5.54 54.17 -17.86
CA SER A 40 -4.59 53.55 -18.76
C SER A 40 -3.14 53.42 -18.23
N GLU A 41 -2.60 52.24 -18.19
CA GLU A 41 -1.62 51.84 -19.21
C GLU A 41 -1.29 50.37 -19.03
N LYS A 42 -1.28 49.75 -20.16
CA LYS A 42 -1.09 48.37 -20.48
C LYS A 42 0.40 48.03 -20.30
N THR A 43 0.74 47.35 -19.21
CA THR A 43 1.93 46.51 -19.19
C THR A 43 1.48 45.07 -18.94
N ARG A 44 1.36 44.32 -20.01
CA ARG A 44 1.35 42.89 -19.97
C ARG A 44 2.69 42.45 -19.38
N ASP A 45 2.71 42.16 -18.12
CA ASP A 45 3.78 41.36 -17.50
C ASP A 45 3.52 39.90 -17.92
N ASP A 46 3.95 39.55 -19.12
CA ASP A 46 4.06 38.17 -19.61
C ASP A 46 5.21 37.48 -18.85
N ARG A 47 5.12 37.42 -17.52
CA ARG A 47 5.82 36.41 -16.76
C ARG A 47 5.12 35.11 -17.00
N VAL A 48 5.43 34.48 -18.14
CA VAL A 48 5.41 33.05 -18.26
C VAL A 48 6.17 32.56 -17.02
N LEU A 49 5.42 32.02 -16.06
CA LEU A 49 6.02 31.29 -14.95
C LEU A 49 6.81 30.16 -15.61
N ASP A 50 8.12 30.39 -15.71
CA ASP A 50 9.07 29.38 -16.16
C ASP A 50 9.04 28.27 -15.12
N VAL A 51 8.17 27.28 -15.36
CA VAL A 51 8.05 26.06 -14.57
C VAL A 51 9.32 25.20 -14.62
N SER A 52 10.32 25.60 -15.44
CA SER A 52 11.65 25.00 -15.44
C SER A 52 12.49 25.40 -14.22
N SER A 53 12.11 26.47 -13.52
CA SER A 53 12.79 26.95 -12.30
C SER A 53 12.24 26.37 -10.98
N LEU A 54 11.20 25.53 -11.02
CA LEU A 54 10.93 24.61 -9.93
C LEU A 54 11.94 23.44 -10.02
N ALA A 55 13.22 23.81 -9.97
CA ALA A 55 14.30 22.88 -9.83
C ALA A 55 14.13 22.09 -8.53
N PHE A 56 13.53 20.93 -8.62
CA PHE A 56 13.78 19.86 -7.67
C PHE A 56 15.30 19.71 -7.61
N THR A 57 15.88 20.01 -6.47
CA THR A 57 17.31 19.81 -6.25
C THR A 57 17.65 18.38 -6.62
N PRO A 58 18.63 18.10 -7.50
CA PRO A 58 18.93 16.74 -7.98
C PRO A 58 19.28 15.72 -6.90
N GLY A 59 19.22 16.09 -5.65
CA GLY A 59 19.49 15.25 -4.48
C GLY A 59 18.32 14.56 -3.83
N GLN A 60 17.07 14.77 -4.29
CA GLN A 60 15.88 14.32 -3.57
C GLN A 60 15.25 13.03 -4.09
N LEU A 61 15.58 12.55 -5.28
CA LEU A 61 15.06 11.31 -5.83
C LEU A 61 16.12 10.21 -5.79
N ALA A 62 15.97 9.26 -4.89
CA ALA A 62 16.86 8.09 -4.81
C ALA A 62 16.87 7.29 -6.13
N SER A 63 15.79 7.36 -6.93
CA SER A 63 15.67 6.73 -8.24
C SER A 63 16.60 7.31 -9.31
N GLU A 64 17.00 8.59 -9.22
CA GLU A 64 17.92 9.21 -10.17
C GLU A 64 19.39 8.80 -9.96
N ARG A 65 19.69 8.17 -8.81
CA ARG A 65 21.06 7.76 -8.44
C ARG A 65 21.37 6.29 -8.67
N LEU A 66 20.38 5.46 -8.94
CA LEU A 66 20.60 4.05 -9.17
C LEU A 66 21.14 3.86 -10.59
N GLN A 67 22.41 3.48 -10.68
CA GLN A 67 22.97 3.01 -11.96
C GLN A 67 22.30 1.70 -12.36
N PRO A 68 22.10 1.42 -13.65
CA PRO A 68 21.57 0.14 -14.11
C PRO A 68 22.35 -1.03 -13.50
N GLY A 69 21.64 -1.93 -12.83
CA GLY A 69 22.22 -3.10 -12.18
C GLY A 69 22.72 -2.91 -10.74
N GLN A 70 22.61 -1.70 -10.17
CA GLN A 70 22.86 -1.51 -8.74
C GLN A 70 21.65 -2.00 -7.93
N PRO A 71 21.91 -2.74 -6.81
CA PRO A 71 20.83 -3.16 -5.93
C PRO A 71 20.16 -1.95 -5.27
N TYR A 72 18.84 -2.01 -5.10
CA TYR A 72 18.11 -0.99 -4.35
C TYR A 72 18.62 -0.92 -2.90
N PRO A 73 18.71 0.29 -2.32
CA PRO A 73 19.19 0.44 -0.94
C PRO A 73 18.20 -0.17 0.07
N TRP A 74 18.74 -0.73 1.15
CA TRP A 74 17.96 -1.20 2.28
C TRP A 74 17.36 0.00 3.05
N LYS A 75 16.09 -0.12 3.38
CA LYS A 75 15.41 0.74 4.36
C LYS A 75 15.42 -0.02 5.68
N SER A 76 16.26 0.44 6.60
CA SER A 76 16.52 -0.26 7.85
C SER A 76 15.66 0.25 9.00
N ASN A 77 15.43 -0.63 9.98
CA ASN A 77 14.68 -0.33 11.21
C ASN A 77 13.27 0.22 10.91
N ILE A 78 12.52 -0.50 10.09
CA ILE A 78 11.15 -0.15 9.74
C ILE A 78 10.18 -0.93 10.63
N VAL A 79 9.33 -0.20 11.35
CA VAL A 79 8.20 -0.81 12.07
C VAL A 79 7.31 -1.50 11.06
N THR A 80 7.08 -2.78 11.30
CA THR A 80 6.39 -3.70 10.39
C THR A 80 5.24 -4.36 11.12
N THR A 81 4.06 -4.32 10.52
CA THR A 81 2.84 -4.92 11.04
C THR A 81 2.35 -6.05 10.16
N ILE A 82 1.41 -6.83 10.68
CA ILE A 82 0.84 -7.98 9.96
C ILE A 82 -0.56 -7.58 9.51
N PHE A 83 -0.86 -7.83 8.25
CA PHE A 83 -2.19 -7.68 7.68
C PHE A 83 -2.52 -8.92 6.83
N TRP A 84 -3.80 -9.14 6.53
CA TRP A 84 -4.17 -10.30 5.72
C TRP A 84 -5.37 -10.04 4.82
N ILE A 85 -5.39 -10.77 3.72
CA ILE A 85 -6.50 -10.75 2.77
C ILE A 85 -7.76 -11.24 3.48
N GLY A 86 -8.83 -10.43 3.45
CA GLY A 86 -10.10 -10.72 4.13
C GLY A 86 -10.18 -10.24 5.57
N GLU A 87 -9.15 -9.55 6.09
CA GLU A 87 -9.17 -8.92 7.41
C GLU A 87 -10.36 -7.98 7.57
N LYS A 88 -11.03 -8.09 8.73
CA LYS A 88 -12.13 -7.19 9.10
C LYS A 88 -11.57 -5.94 9.80
N PRO A 89 -12.27 -4.81 9.70
CA PRO A 89 -11.86 -3.61 10.44
C PRO A 89 -11.74 -3.87 11.95
N SER A 90 -10.73 -3.26 12.55
CA SER A 90 -10.46 -3.30 14.00
C SER A 90 -10.01 -1.92 14.49
N GLY A 91 -9.77 -1.76 15.79
CA GLY A 91 -9.27 -0.50 16.35
C GLY A 91 -7.86 -0.13 15.85
N SER A 92 -7.04 -1.11 15.50
CA SER A 92 -5.69 -0.90 14.95
C SER A 92 -5.65 -0.89 13.42
N ASN A 93 -6.68 -1.38 12.76
CA ASN A 93 -6.86 -1.35 11.31
C ASN A 93 -8.30 -1.00 10.96
N PRO A 94 -8.64 0.27 10.71
CA PRO A 94 -10.02 0.68 10.43
C PRO A 94 -10.49 0.32 9.01
N VAL A 95 -9.60 -0.18 8.14
CA VAL A 95 -9.90 -0.49 6.73
C VAL A 95 -10.07 -2.00 6.54
N PRO A 96 -11.14 -2.47 5.88
CA PRO A 96 -11.30 -3.88 5.55
C PRO A 96 -10.37 -4.29 4.39
N ASN A 97 -9.62 -5.39 4.53
CA ASN A 97 -8.74 -5.91 3.49
C ASN A 97 -9.42 -6.96 2.60
N ARG A 98 -10.71 -6.76 2.26
CA ARG A 98 -11.43 -7.59 1.29
C ARG A 98 -11.05 -7.28 -0.15
N THR A 99 -10.60 -6.07 -0.38
CA THR A 99 -10.07 -5.52 -1.63
C THR A 99 -8.68 -4.97 -1.35
N SER A 100 -7.82 -4.90 -2.38
CA SER A 100 -6.59 -4.10 -2.32
C SER A 100 -6.74 -2.84 -3.16
N SER A 101 -5.75 -1.97 -3.09
CA SER A 101 -5.66 -0.76 -3.93
C SER A 101 -5.71 -1.09 -5.43
N TRP A 102 -5.38 -2.31 -5.82
CA TRP A 102 -5.27 -2.74 -7.22
C TRP A 102 -6.12 -3.96 -7.58
N ASP A 103 -6.81 -4.57 -6.61
CA ASP A 103 -7.71 -5.70 -6.83
C ASP A 103 -9.01 -5.57 -6.04
N LYS A 104 -10.09 -5.21 -6.74
CA LYS A 104 -11.43 -5.04 -6.15
C LYS A 104 -12.08 -6.36 -5.69
N GLN A 105 -11.52 -7.50 -6.07
CA GLN A 105 -12.03 -8.83 -5.70
C GLN A 105 -10.94 -9.66 -4.99
N TRP A 106 -10.03 -9.02 -4.27
CA TRP A 106 -8.82 -9.63 -3.75
C TRP A 106 -9.06 -10.91 -2.95
N THR A 107 -10.00 -10.89 -1.99
CA THR A 107 -10.37 -12.10 -1.24
C THR A 107 -10.87 -13.24 -2.13
N LYS A 108 -11.71 -12.92 -3.13
CA LYS A 108 -12.21 -13.91 -4.10
C LYS A 108 -11.10 -14.44 -4.99
N ASN A 109 -10.23 -13.56 -5.47
CA ASN A 109 -9.12 -13.92 -6.35
C ASN A 109 -8.05 -14.74 -5.61
N TYR A 110 -7.86 -14.50 -4.31
CA TYR A 110 -6.99 -15.30 -3.46
C TYR A 110 -7.57 -16.71 -3.19
N GLY A 111 -8.88 -16.84 -3.16
CA GLY A 111 -9.61 -18.10 -2.91
C GLY A 111 -10.29 -18.17 -1.56
N GLY A 112 -10.17 -17.13 -0.73
CA GLY A 112 -10.73 -17.04 0.63
C GLY A 112 -10.02 -16.02 1.49
N MET A 113 -10.25 -16.07 2.79
CA MET A 113 -9.53 -15.27 3.77
C MET A 113 -8.16 -15.93 4.07
N ASP A 114 -7.09 -15.13 4.08
CA ASP A 114 -5.77 -15.60 4.50
C ASP A 114 -5.69 -15.59 6.04
N ASP A 115 -6.27 -16.63 6.66
CA ASP A 115 -6.40 -16.72 8.11
C ASP A 115 -5.03 -16.58 8.80
N PRO A 116 -4.85 -15.59 9.68
CA PRO A 116 -3.57 -15.34 10.35
C PRO A 116 -3.30 -16.27 11.53
N ASP A 117 -4.29 -17.05 11.99
CA ASP A 117 -4.12 -17.97 13.14
C ASP A 117 -3.11 -19.06 12.77
N PRO A 118 -1.96 -19.19 13.49
CA PRO A 118 -0.98 -20.23 13.21
C PRO A 118 -1.54 -21.66 13.27
N ALA A 119 -2.59 -21.91 14.07
CA ALA A 119 -3.25 -23.21 14.13
C ALA A 119 -3.99 -23.58 12.85
N HIS A 120 -4.36 -22.60 12.04
CA HIS A 120 -5.06 -22.76 10.78
C HIS A 120 -4.14 -22.67 9.56
N ARG A 121 -2.82 -22.74 9.77
CA ARG A 121 -1.81 -22.56 8.71
C ARG A 121 -0.86 -23.75 8.66
N SER A 122 -0.47 -24.11 7.45
CA SER A 122 0.56 -25.11 7.18
C SER A 122 1.36 -24.70 5.95
N ASN A 123 2.68 -24.90 5.98
CA ASN A 123 3.56 -24.53 4.86
C ASN A 123 3.33 -23.09 4.37
N TYR A 124 3.14 -22.14 5.29
CA TYR A 124 2.90 -20.73 5.03
C TYR A 124 1.55 -20.40 4.36
N MET A 125 0.61 -21.33 4.33
CA MET A 125 -0.69 -21.18 3.67
C MET A 125 -1.84 -21.53 4.64
N PRO A 126 -3.05 -20.98 4.41
CA PRO A 126 -4.26 -21.47 5.07
C PRO A 126 -4.47 -22.97 4.77
N VAL A 127 -4.91 -23.75 5.76
CA VAL A 127 -5.16 -25.19 5.57
C VAL A 127 -6.46 -25.49 4.82
N ASN A 128 -7.41 -24.55 4.77
CA ASN A 128 -8.75 -24.77 4.22
C ASN A 128 -8.82 -24.70 2.69
N PHE A 129 -7.83 -24.10 2.03
CA PHE A 129 -7.75 -24.00 0.56
C PHE A 129 -6.32 -23.71 0.10
N THR A 130 -6.04 -24.00 -1.16
CA THR A 130 -4.78 -23.60 -1.81
C THR A 130 -4.94 -22.19 -2.36
N PRO A 131 -4.12 -21.21 -1.92
CA PRO A 131 -4.17 -19.86 -2.44
C PRO A 131 -3.94 -19.79 -3.94
N LYS A 132 -4.82 -19.04 -4.65
CA LYS A 132 -4.68 -18.77 -6.09
C LYS A 132 -3.73 -17.62 -6.39
N LEU A 133 -3.43 -16.77 -5.42
CA LEU A 133 -2.42 -15.72 -5.49
C LEU A 133 -1.26 -16.08 -4.56
N ASN A 134 -0.12 -15.43 -4.75
CA ASN A 134 1.07 -15.66 -3.93
C ASN A 134 0.77 -15.34 -2.45
N PRO A 135 0.94 -16.29 -1.51
CA PRO A 135 0.73 -16.03 -0.09
C PRO A 135 1.81 -15.12 0.54
N PHE A 136 2.96 -14.95 -0.13
CA PHE A 136 3.99 -14.00 0.28
C PHE A 136 3.72 -12.65 -0.38
N TYR A 137 2.93 -11.80 0.29
CA TYR A 137 2.59 -10.46 -0.16
C TYR A 137 2.90 -9.42 0.94
N CYS A 138 3.02 -8.16 0.51
CA CYS A 138 3.24 -7.03 1.40
C CYS A 138 2.48 -5.78 0.92
N ALA A 139 2.42 -4.77 1.76
CA ALA A 139 1.94 -3.44 1.42
C ALA A 139 2.97 -2.37 1.80
N LEU A 140 3.12 -1.37 0.94
CA LEU A 140 3.93 -0.17 1.16
C LEU A 140 3.06 1.08 0.98
N PRO A 141 3.31 2.17 1.72
CA PRO A 141 2.39 3.31 1.79
C PRO A 141 2.44 4.23 0.55
N TYR A 142 2.31 3.65 -0.63
CA TYR A 142 2.20 4.36 -1.89
C TYR A 142 1.34 3.58 -2.90
N ASN A 143 0.42 4.29 -3.53
CA ASN A 143 -0.35 3.82 -4.67
C ASN A 143 -0.04 4.74 -5.86
N ASP A 144 0.52 4.20 -6.93
CA ASP A 144 0.84 4.95 -8.14
C ASP A 144 -0.41 5.37 -8.94
N LYS A 145 -1.61 4.83 -8.56
CA LYS A 145 -2.88 5.13 -9.24
C LYS A 145 -3.57 6.34 -8.62
N ALA A 146 -4.14 7.18 -9.49
CA ALA A 146 -5.10 8.23 -9.16
C ALA A 146 -6.49 7.82 -9.63
N ARG A 147 -7.47 8.72 -9.48
CA ARG A 147 -8.82 8.49 -9.99
C ARG A 147 -8.82 8.24 -11.49
N GLU A 148 -8.01 8.98 -12.24
CA GLU A 148 -7.81 8.84 -13.67
C GLU A 148 -6.32 8.65 -13.96
N GLY A 149 -5.92 7.44 -14.36
CA GLY A 149 -4.54 7.13 -14.71
C GLY A 149 -3.59 7.00 -13.52
N HIS A 150 -2.36 7.43 -13.70
CA HIS A 150 -1.31 7.43 -12.68
C HIS A 150 -1.23 8.78 -11.96
N ARG A 151 -0.69 8.78 -10.74
CA ARG A 151 -0.34 10.02 -10.03
C ARG A 151 0.70 10.82 -10.83
N PRO A 152 0.65 12.16 -10.80
CA PRO A 152 1.57 13.00 -11.58
C PRO A 152 3.05 12.77 -11.27
N GLU A 153 3.38 12.41 -10.04
CA GLU A 153 4.74 12.11 -9.60
C GLU A 153 5.22 10.72 -10.00
N ALA A 154 4.32 9.74 -10.22
CA ALA A 154 4.67 8.34 -10.43
C ALA A 154 5.71 8.12 -11.54
N PRO A 155 5.64 8.76 -12.72
CA PRO A 155 6.65 8.59 -13.78
C PRO A 155 8.06 9.03 -13.39
N ARG A 156 8.19 9.86 -12.35
CA ARG A 156 9.47 10.41 -11.89
C ARG A 156 10.03 9.68 -10.68
N VAL A 157 9.13 9.16 -9.82
CA VAL A 157 9.53 8.59 -8.53
C VAL A 157 9.62 7.07 -8.55
N VAL A 158 8.85 6.37 -9.41
CA VAL A 158 8.89 4.91 -9.55
C VAL A 158 10.04 4.54 -10.50
N PRO A 159 11.12 3.89 -10.04
CA PRO A 159 12.33 3.67 -10.83
C PRO A 159 12.10 2.88 -12.12
N TRP A 160 11.17 1.95 -12.09
CA TRP A 160 10.82 1.05 -13.20
C TRP A 160 9.54 1.47 -13.95
N PHE A 161 9.06 2.72 -13.76
CA PHE A 161 7.77 3.14 -14.30
C PHE A 161 7.65 2.90 -15.81
N ARG A 162 8.64 3.31 -16.58
CA ARG A 162 8.63 3.19 -18.05
C ARG A 162 8.59 1.74 -18.52
N GLU A 163 9.34 0.86 -17.86
CA GLU A 163 9.44 -0.56 -18.18
C GLU A 163 8.16 -1.32 -17.82
N ALA A 164 7.52 -0.95 -16.69
CA ALA A 164 6.33 -1.60 -16.19
C ALA A 164 5.02 -1.00 -16.71
N TYR A 165 5.06 0.10 -17.48
CA TYR A 165 3.87 0.80 -17.93
C TYR A 165 3.08 0.00 -18.97
N GLN A 166 1.86 -0.37 -18.64
CA GLN A 166 0.91 -1.12 -19.48
C GLN A 166 -0.39 -0.33 -19.74
N GLY A 167 -0.32 0.99 -19.71
CA GLY A 167 -1.45 1.87 -19.90
C GLY A 167 -1.98 2.47 -18.59
N PRO A 168 -2.90 3.44 -18.71
CA PRO A 168 -3.34 4.24 -17.55
C PRO A 168 -4.14 3.47 -16.51
N ALA A 169 -4.67 2.30 -16.84
CA ALA A 169 -5.47 1.49 -15.90
C ALA A 169 -4.63 0.55 -15.01
N VAL A 170 -3.41 0.21 -15.42
CA VAL A 170 -2.57 -0.82 -14.78
C VAL A 170 -1.54 -0.16 -13.86
N SER A 171 -1.44 -0.60 -12.60
CA SER A 171 -0.41 -0.15 -11.68
C SER A 171 0.98 -0.63 -12.10
N THR A 172 1.99 0.25 -12.01
CA THR A 172 3.39 -0.10 -12.19
C THR A 172 4.06 -0.62 -10.93
N CYS A 173 3.36 -0.53 -9.79
CA CYS A 173 3.84 -0.96 -8.47
C CYS A 173 3.39 -2.39 -8.12
N LYS A 174 2.19 -2.79 -8.56
CA LYS A 174 1.63 -4.11 -8.27
C LYS A 174 2.56 -5.23 -8.71
N SER A 175 2.67 -6.25 -7.86
CA SER A 175 3.50 -7.45 -8.06
C SER A 175 5.02 -7.21 -8.10
N ARG A 176 5.49 -6.01 -7.73
CA ARG A 176 6.92 -5.75 -7.56
C ARG A 176 7.48 -6.55 -6.39
N TRP A 177 8.64 -7.17 -6.58
CA TRP A 177 9.28 -7.95 -5.54
C TRP A 177 9.99 -7.07 -4.50
N VAL A 178 9.85 -7.46 -3.24
CA VAL A 178 10.43 -6.83 -2.06
C VAL A 178 11.16 -7.90 -1.25
N ALA A 179 12.43 -7.67 -0.93
CA ALA A 179 13.16 -8.44 0.06
C ALA A 179 12.91 -7.84 1.44
N ILE A 180 12.58 -8.67 2.43
CA ILE A 180 12.27 -8.27 3.80
C ILE A 180 13.15 -9.10 4.73
N ARG A 181 13.92 -8.44 5.60
CA ARG A 181 14.93 -9.09 6.43
C ARG A 181 14.68 -8.87 7.93
N LYS A 182 14.80 -9.94 8.69
CA LYS A 182 14.85 -9.95 10.16
C LYS A 182 16.03 -10.81 10.61
N GLY A 183 17.01 -10.18 11.26
CA GLY A 183 18.26 -10.88 11.64
C GLY A 183 18.98 -11.48 10.42
N ASN A 184 19.20 -12.78 10.44
CA ASN A 184 19.85 -13.53 9.36
C ASN A 184 18.89 -14.14 8.33
N ARG A 185 17.57 -13.92 8.47
CA ARG A 185 16.55 -14.46 7.56
C ARG A 185 16.02 -13.39 6.62
N THR A 186 15.85 -13.74 5.36
CA THR A 186 15.27 -12.87 4.34
C THR A 186 14.12 -13.59 3.66
N ALA A 187 12.93 -13.00 3.68
CA ALA A 187 11.78 -13.38 2.88
C ALA A 187 11.69 -12.50 1.63
N TYR A 188 11.01 -13.01 0.61
CA TYR A 188 10.69 -12.25 -0.59
C TYR A 188 9.17 -12.26 -0.78
N ALA A 189 8.60 -11.07 -0.98
CA ALA A 189 7.17 -10.89 -1.11
C ALA A 189 6.83 -10.02 -2.32
N GLN A 190 5.63 -10.17 -2.87
CA GLN A 190 5.12 -9.29 -3.91
C GLN A 190 4.35 -8.14 -3.28
N TRP A 191 4.55 -6.93 -3.78
CA TRP A 191 3.83 -5.75 -3.36
C TRP A 191 2.41 -5.76 -3.96
N GLU A 192 1.39 -6.06 -3.16
CA GLU A 192 0.02 -6.31 -3.63
C GLU A 192 -1.00 -5.30 -3.10
N ASP A 193 -0.63 -4.42 -2.17
CA ASP A 193 -1.53 -3.37 -1.68
C ASP A 193 -0.77 -2.09 -1.28
N ALA A 194 -1.49 -0.98 -1.16
CA ALA A 194 -0.96 0.29 -0.67
C ALA A 194 -1.39 0.54 0.78
N GLY A 195 -0.44 0.56 1.68
CA GLY A 195 -0.55 0.72 3.13
C GLY A 195 0.80 0.51 3.81
N PRO A 196 0.89 0.65 5.14
CA PRO A 196 -0.17 0.98 6.09
C PRO A 196 -0.59 2.45 6.07
N PHE A 197 -1.87 2.69 6.35
CA PHE A 197 -2.52 3.98 6.59
C PHE A 197 -2.42 5.05 5.49
N ARG A 198 -1.36 5.07 4.71
CA ARG A 198 -1.12 6.05 3.65
C ARG A 198 -0.96 5.39 2.30
N THR A 199 -1.33 6.15 1.27
CA THR A 199 -1.22 5.69 -0.12
C THR A 199 -0.50 6.70 -1.01
N ASP A 200 0.19 7.68 -0.41
CA ASP A 200 0.79 8.82 -1.11
C ASP A 200 2.23 9.14 -0.67
N HIS A 201 2.85 8.27 0.14
CA HIS A 201 4.15 8.57 0.76
C HIS A 201 5.33 8.08 -0.09
N TRP A 202 5.44 8.58 -1.33
CA TRP A 202 6.52 8.24 -2.25
C TRP A 202 7.91 8.64 -1.72
N GLN A 203 8.02 9.71 -0.91
CA GLN A 203 9.27 10.17 -0.34
C GLN A 203 9.91 9.14 0.59
N TYR A 204 9.08 8.33 1.26
CA TYR A 204 9.55 7.18 2.02
C TYR A 204 9.80 5.97 1.11
N VAL A 205 8.82 5.61 0.28
CA VAL A 205 8.88 4.37 -0.49
C VAL A 205 10.03 4.37 -1.50
N PHE A 206 10.23 5.48 -2.22
CA PHE A 206 11.26 5.63 -3.25
C PHE A 206 12.40 6.58 -2.87
N GLY A 207 12.20 7.47 -1.89
CA GLY A 207 13.18 8.43 -1.41
C GLY A 207 13.87 7.99 -0.12
N ASN A 208 14.32 8.96 0.67
CA ASN A 208 15.09 8.72 1.90
C ASN A 208 14.33 9.08 3.19
N ASP A 209 13.05 9.46 3.09
CA ASP A 209 12.25 9.78 4.27
C ASP A 209 12.04 8.54 5.15
N ARG A 210 11.69 8.79 6.41
CA ARG A 210 11.17 7.77 7.32
C ARG A 210 9.65 7.65 7.18
N PRO A 211 9.05 6.50 7.54
CA PRO A 211 7.59 6.40 7.63
C PRO A 211 7.02 7.51 8.51
N LYS A 212 5.88 8.09 8.10
CA LYS A 212 5.18 9.09 8.92
C LYS A 212 4.52 8.43 10.13
N PRO A 213 4.40 9.15 11.25
CA PRO A 213 3.67 8.65 12.43
C PRO A 213 2.26 8.19 12.07
N ASN A 214 1.85 7.06 12.67
CA ASN A 214 0.52 6.49 12.54
C ASN A 214 0.16 5.69 13.81
N LEU A 215 -1.06 5.13 13.86
CA LEU A 215 -1.59 4.41 15.03
C LEU A 215 -0.76 3.17 15.41
N ASN A 216 -0.04 2.58 14.45
CA ASN A 216 0.79 1.40 14.65
C ASN A 216 2.28 1.79 14.78
N GLN A 217 2.60 2.71 15.67
CA GLN A 217 3.97 3.12 16.02
C GLN A 217 4.79 3.62 14.81
N GLY A 218 4.13 4.23 13.82
CA GLY A 218 4.80 4.68 12.61
C GLY A 218 5.17 3.54 11.66
N ALA A 219 4.36 2.48 11.61
CA ALA A 219 4.58 1.36 10.69
C ALA A 219 4.71 1.85 9.24
N GLY A 220 5.72 1.34 8.54
CA GLY A 220 6.02 1.68 7.15
C GLY A 220 5.97 0.47 6.20
N LEU A 221 5.68 -0.70 6.74
CA LEU A 221 5.54 -1.94 5.98
C LEU A 221 4.47 -2.80 6.64
N ASP A 222 3.57 -3.36 5.84
CA ASP A 222 2.69 -4.44 6.26
C ASP A 222 3.07 -5.72 5.51
N VAL A 223 3.03 -6.85 6.20
CA VAL A 223 3.40 -8.15 5.62
C VAL A 223 2.33 -9.21 5.87
N SER A 224 2.24 -10.17 4.94
CA SER A 224 1.32 -11.29 5.03
C SER A 224 1.64 -12.24 6.19
N PRO A 225 0.68 -13.06 6.64
CA PRO A 225 0.93 -14.14 7.59
C PRO A 225 2.04 -15.09 7.13
N ALA A 226 2.18 -15.36 5.83
CA ALA A 226 3.26 -16.19 5.30
C ALA A 226 4.66 -15.59 5.55
N VAL A 227 4.81 -14.29 5.33
CA VAL A 227 6.07 -13.56 5.62
C VAL A 227 6.35 -13.54 7.11
N ARG A 228 5.32 -13.26 7.95
CA ARG A 228 5.41 -13.33 9.42
C ARG A 228 5.94 -14.69 9.87
N ASP A 229 5.30 -15.76 9.41
CA ASP A 229 5.62 -17.13 9.82
C ASP A 229 7.03 -17.52 9.40
N TYR A 230 7.43 -17.13 8.18
CA TYR A 230 8.78 -17.41 7.67
C TYR A 230 9.85 -16.66 8.46
N LEU A 231 9.65 -15.37 8.76
CA LEU A 231 10.62 -14.54 9.49
C LEU A 231 10.54 -14.70 11.01
N GLY A 232 9.45 -15.28 11.55
CA GLY A 232 9.18 -15.36 12.98
C GLY A 232 8.87 -14.01 13.62
N LEU A 233 8.04 -13.19 12.94
CA LEU A 233 7.71 -11.85 13.41
C LEU A 233 6.63 -11.88 14.50
N LYS A 234 6.74 -10.93 15.43
CA LYS A 234 5.67 -10.54 16.34
C LYS A 234 4.60 -9.72 15.58
N PRO A 235 3.39 -9.53 16.16
CA PRO A 235 2.33 -8.73 15.51
C PRO A 235 2.77 -7.32 15.10
N THR A 236 3.65 -6.69 15.89
CA THR A 236 4.42 -5.49 15.53
C THR A 236 5.88 -5.79 15.79
N ASP A 237 6.71 -5.63 14.79
CA ASP A 237 8.14 -5.94 14.85
C ASP A 237 8.95 -4.89 14.05
N VAL A 238 10.25 -5.05 14.01
CA VAL A 238 11.14 -4.20 13.22
C VAL A 238 11.87 -5.05 12.20
N THR A 239 11.81 -4.65 10.93
CA THR A 239 12.49 -5.31 9.82
C THR A 239 13.25 -4.31 8.96
N ASP A 240 14.11 -4.83 8.07
CA ASP A 240 14.64 -4.07 6.95
C ASP A 240 13.97 -4.54 5.67
N TRP A 241 13.81 -3.64 4.69
CA TRP A 241 13.28 -4.03 3.39
C TRP A 241 13.97 -3.27 2.24
N ARG A 242 13.96 -3.86 1.06
CA ARG A 242 14.36 -3.21 -0.19
C ARG A 242 13.59 -3.76 -1.38
N PHE A 243 13.47 -3.00 -2.44
CA PHE A 243 13.07 -3.57 -3.72
C PHE A 243 14.13 -4.51 -4.26
N VAL A 244 13.71 -5.48 -5.05
CA VAL A 244 14.60 -6.38 -5.80
C VAL A 244 14.06 -6.62 -7.20
N ASP A 245 14.95 -6.79 -8.15
CA ASP A 245 14.56 -7.31 -9.46
C ASP A 245 14.29 -8.80 -9.38
N PHE A 246 13.34 -9.28 -10.17
CA PHE A 246 12.95 -10.70 -10.13
C PHE A 246 14.13 -11.65 -10.31
N LYS A 247 15.12 -11.30 -11.15
CA LYS A 247 16.35 -12.08 -11.37
C LYS A 247 17.20 -12.26 -10.11
N GLU A 248 17.04 -11.40 -9.11
CA GLU A 248 17.77 -11.45 -7.83
C GLU A 248 17.00 -12.24 -6.76
N VAL A 249 15.73 -12.61 -7.03
CA VAL A 249 14.89 -13.36 -6.08
C VAL A 249 15.27 -14.84 -6.14
N PRO A 250 15.86 -15.43 -5.09
CA PRO A 250 16.15 -16.87 -5.06
C PRO A 250 14.85 -17.67 -4.95
N ARG A 251 14.87 -18.93 -5.35
CA ARG A 251 13.75 -19.83 -5.05
C ARG A 251 13.64 -20.09 -3.56
N GLY A 252 12.39 -20.17 -3.10
CA GLY A 252 12.04 -20.39 -1.70
C GLY A 252 10.54 -20.63 -1.56
N PRO A 253 9.99 -20.61 -0.34
CA PRO A 253 8.54 -20.82 -0.13
C PRO A 253 7.66 -19.87 -0.95
N TRP A 254 8.12 -18.64 -1.16
CA TRP A 254 7.46 -17.60 -1.98
C TRP A 254 7.40 -17.92 -3.47
N SER A 255 8.10 -18.94 -3.97
CA SER A 255 8.13 -19.26 -5.40
C SER A 255 7.16 -20.37 -5.82
N ALA A 256 6.43 -20.96 -4.87
CA ALA A 256 5.70 -22.22 -5.10
C ALA A 256 4.26 -22.01 -5.58
N HIS A 257 3.58 -20.94 -5.17
CA HIS A 257 2.14 -20.78 -5.33
C HIS A 257 1.77 -19.42 -5.91
N GLY A 258 0.60 -19.36 -6.55
CA GLY A 258 -0.07 -18.16 -7.03
C GLY A 258 0.01 -17.92 -8.53
N GLU A 259 -1.14 -17.60 -9.13
CA GLU A 259 -1.25 -17.29 -10.57
C GLU A 259 -0.63 -15.95 -10.93
N ASN A 260 -0.50 -15.02 -9.96
CA ASN A 260 0.23 -13.75 -10.06
C ASN A 260 1.73 -13.90 -9.77
N ASN A 261 2.19 -15.11 -9.43
CA ASN A 261 3.59 -15.34 -9.04
C ASN A 261 4.47 -15.47 -10.28
N THR A 262 5.46 -14.60 -10.39
CA THR A 262 6.40 -14.58 -11.53
C THR A 262 7.10 -15.92 -11.75
N PHE A 263 7.45 -16.66 -10.69
CA PHE A 263 8.03 -17.99 -10.82
C PHE A 263 7.05 -18.97 -11.47
N VAL A 264 5.82 -19.01 -10.99
CA VAL A 264 4.77 -19.91 -11.50
C VAL A 264 4.43 -19.58 -12.96
N ILE A 265 4.32 -18.28 -13.29
CA ILE A 265 4.08 -17.80 -14.65
C ILE A 265 5.20 -18.28 -15.59
N ASN A 266 6.45 -18.05 -15.21
CA ASN A 266 7.61 -18.44 -16.03
C ASN A 266 7.75 -19.94 -16.19
N ASP A 267 7.49 -20.73 -15.13
CA ASP A 267 7.55 -22.19 -15.20
C ASP A 267 6.46 -22.74 -16.11
N ARG A 268 5.24 -22.20 -16.08
CA ARG A 268 4.16 -22.55 -17.02
C ARG A 268 4.51 -22.21 -18.47
N GLN A 269 5.13 -21.06 -18.71
CA GLN A 269 5.55 -20.65 -20.06
C GLN A 269 6.63 -21.58 -20.61
N LYS A 270 7.63 -21.93 -19.79
CA LYS A 270 8.68 -22.89 -20.18
C LYS A 270 8.10 -24.28 -20.48
N GLY A 271 7.15 -24.73 -19.65
CA GLY A 271 6.46 -26.01 -19.89
C GLY A 271 5.70 -26.02 -21.21
N LYS A 272 4.94 -24.97 -21.54
CA LYS A 272 4.25 -24.85 -22.83
C LYS A 272 5.23 -24.88 -24.01
N ALA A 273 6.29 -24.08 -23.97
CA ALA A 273 7.29 -24.05 -25.05
C ALA A 273 7.99 -25.38 -25.25
N LEU A 274 8.21 -26.17 -24.18
CA LEU A 274 8.77 -27.52 -24.29
C LEU A 274 7.83 -28.47 -24.99
N VAL A 275 6.54 -28.46 -24.64
CA VAL A 275 5.51 -29.30 -25.27
C VAL A 275 5.38 -29.01 -26.78
N GLU A 276 5.35 -27.71 -27.14
CA GLU A 276 5.31 -27.29 -28.54
C GLU A 276 6.52 -27.78 -29.35
N ARG A 277 7.72 -27.68 -28.77
CA ARG A 277 8.95 -28.16 -29.41
C ARG A 277 8.94 -29.69 -29.61
N LEU A 278 8.49 -30.45 -28.62
CA LEU A 278 8.40 -31.90 -28.72
C LEU A 278 7.35 -32.33 -29.73
N GLY A 279 6.20 -31.64 -29.80
CA GLY A 279 5.17 -31.87 -30.82
C GLY A 279 5.64 -31.62 -32.26
N THR A 280 6.53 -30.59 -32.44
CA THR A 280 7.10 -30.28 -33.77
C THR A 280 8.15 -31.31 -34.23
N ILE A 281 8.78 -32.04 -33.32
CA ILE A 281 9.79 -33.05 -33.64
C ILE A 281 9.11 -34.40 -34.00
N ALA A 282 7.86 -34.62 -33.58
CA ALA A 282 7.11 -35.85 -33.79
C ALA A 282 6.35 -35.90 -35.14
N HIS A 283 6.44 -34.88 -35.96
CA HIS A 283 5.95 -34.78 -37.34
C HIS A 283 7.10 -34.62 -38.33
#